data_ec0f1acf8890187ad7f9f33c9272975b
#
_entry.id   ec0f1acf8890187ad7f9f33c9272975b
#
_cell.length_a   1.000
_cell.length_b   1.000
_cell.length_c   1.000
_cell.angle_alpha   90.00
_cell.angle_beta   90.00
_cell.angle_gamma   90.00
#
_symmetry.space_group_name_H-M   'P 1'
#
loop_
_entity.id
_entity.type
_entity.pdbx_description
1 polymer ?
#
loop_
_entity_poly.entity_id
_entity_poly.type
_entity_poly.pdbx_seq_one_letter_code
_entity_poly.pdbx_strand_id
1 'polypeptide(L)'
;EEVRVSGSIPELGNEHPDKALPLHEIMNNRFHVLDEARQIRVNDRMHITFSIGVGDGGSTLAESEKFARQSLDMALGRGGDQAAVKTENGFCFFGGASKGIEKKSKTKIRSIALAMQELIENSDQVFLMGHRFGDLDSVGSACGLAGAVRLMQKPAYVVVNQQSCLATQLIDRMQQCPDGPKFIEPVDALAQVTDNSLLIVLDTHNKDILESVDLYHAARYVIVIDHHRKNVNFIENAVIFGLSS
;
A
#
# COMPACT_ATOMS: atom_id res chain seq x y z
N GLU A 1 8.84 -0.43 15.21
CA GLU A 1 9.94 -1.36 14.89
C GLU A 1 9.30 -2.63 14.35
N GLU A 2 9.45 -2.84 13.04
CA GLU A 2 8.87 -3.99 12.34
C GLU A 2 9.80 -5.18 12.56
N VAL A 3 9.41 -6.11 13.42
CA VAL A 3 10.16 -7.36 13.60
C VAL A 3 9.74 -8.33 12.49
N ARG A 4 10.54 -8.44 11.44
CA ARG A 4 10.39 -9.51 10.44
C ARG A 4 11.00 -10.79 11.01
N VAL A 5 10.16 -11.70 11.45
CA VAL A 5 10.59 -13.07 11.77
C VAL A 5 10.49 -13.90 10.50
N SER A 6 11.59 -14.00 9.74
CA SER A 6 11.77 -15.03 8.74
C SER A 6 12.51 -16.18 9.43
N GLY A 7 11.81 -17.19 9.90
CA GLY A 7 12.38 -18.41 10.41
C GLY A 7 11.83 -19.59 9.64
N SER A 8 12.68 -20.35 8.94
CA SER A 8 12.52 -21.79 8.89
C SER A 8 12.46 -22.25 10.34
N ILE A 9 11.45 -23.05 10.72
CA ILE A 9 11.42 -23.69 12.02
C ILE A 9 12.79 -24.38 12.15
N PRO A 10 13.70 -23.96 13.07
CA PRO A 10 14.87 -24.75 13.35
C PRO A 10 14.33 -26.12 13.75
N GLU A 11 14.97 -27.20 13.33
CA GLU A 11 14.80 -28.48 13.98
C GLU A 11 15.00 -28.22 15.47
N LEU A 12 13.91 -28.00 16.18
CA LEU A 12 13.89 -27.93 17.63
C LEU A 12 14.43 -29.26 18.07
N GLY A 13 15.63 -29.25 18.61
CA GLY A 13 16.25 -30.42 19.16
C GLY A 13 15.26 -31.18 20.01
N ASN A 14 15.31 -32.47 19.98
CA ASN A 14 14.42 -33.53 20.48
C ASN A 14 13.88 -33.41 21.90
N GLU A 15 13.68 -32.22 22.48
CA GLU A 15 13.27 -32.10 23.86
C GLU A 15 11.75 -32.03 24.08
N HIS A 16 10.92 -31.75 23.05
CA HIS A 16 9.46 -31.80 23.17
C HIS A 16 8.76 -32.06 21.83
N PRO A 17 8.75 -33.31 21.31
CA PRO A 17 8.04 -33.65 20.09
C PRO A 17 6.52 -33.49 20.16
N ASP A 18 5.95 -33.38 21.37
CA ASP A 18 4.51 -33.43 21.58
C ASP A 18 3.78 -32.07 21.57
N LYS A 19 4.45 -30.98 21.26
CA LYS A 19 3.87 -29.61 21.31
C LYS A 19 3.75 -28.87 19.99
N ALA A 20 4.18 -29.44 18.89
CA ALA A 20 3.95 -28.83 17.58
C ALA A 20 2.51 -29.07 17.13
N LEU A 21 1.67 -28.04 17.20
CA LEU A 21 0.31 -28.12 16.69
C LEU A 21 0.35 -28.27 15.16
N PRO A 22 -0.30 -29.28 14.57
CA PRO A 22 -0.38 -29.42 13.13
C PRO A 22 -1.08 -28.20 12.52
N LEU A 23 -0.69 -27.81 11.31
CA LEU A 23 -1.23 -26.62 10.64
C LEU A 23 -2.77 -26.60 10.60
N HIS A 24 -3.40 -27.77 10.36
CA HIS A 24 -4.85 -27.87 10.33
C HIS A 24 -5.52 -27.51 11.67
N GLU A 25 -4.87 -27.80 12.82
CA GLU A 25 -5.38 -27.39 14.12
C GLU A 25 -5.26 -25.88 14.33
N ILE A 26 -4.14 -25.28 13.89
CA ILE A 26 -3.95 -23.83 13.92
C ILE A 26 -4.99 -23.12 13.05
N MET A 27 -5.29 -23.68 11.88
CA MET A 27 -6.33 -23.17 10.99
C MET A 27 -7.73 -23.33 11.59
N ASN A 28 -8.02 -24.49 12.22
CA ASN A 28 -9.30 -24.74 12.90
C ASN A 28 -9.50 -23.81 14.09
N ASN A 29 -8.45 -23.52 14.85
CA ASN A 29 -8.43 -22.51 15.91
C ASN A 29 -8.38 -21.06 15.38
N ARG A 30 -8.49 -20.89 14.07
CA ARG A 30 -8.52 -19.58 13.40
C ARG A 30 -7.36 -18.67 13.80
N PHE A 31 -6.17 -19.24 14.05
CA PHE A 31 -4.99 -18.51 14.51
C PHE A 31 -5.26 -17.70 15.79
N HIS A 32 -5.77 -18.35 16.83
CA HIS A 32 -6.11 -17.71 18.11
C HIS A 32 -4.97 -16.89 18.74
N VAL A 33 -3.72 -17.20 18.39
CA VAL A 33 -2.52 -16.42 18.79
C VAL A 33 -2.64 -14.94 18.40
N LEU A 34 -3.39 -14.59 17.35
CA LEU A 34 -3.65 -13.20 16.98
C LEU A 34 -4.50 -12.49 18.03
N ASP A 35 -5.49 -13.17 18.59
CA ASP A 35 -6.36 -12.60 19.62
C ASP A 35 -5.63 -12.49 20.96
N GLU A 36 -4.77 -13.45 21.29
CA GLU A 36 -3.89 -13.38 22.45
C GLU A 36 -2.90 -12.23 22.36
N ALA A 37 -2.26 -12.04 21.18
CA ALA A 37 -1.34 -10.94 20.95
C ALA A 37 -2.01 -9.58 21.16
N ARG A 38 -3.25 -9.41 20.69
CA ARG A 38 -4.03 -8.17 20.87
C ARG A 38 -4.32 -7.84 22.34
N GLN A 39 -4.28 -8.81 23.23
CA GLN A 39 -4.46 -8.60 24.67
C GLN A 39 -3.20 -8.04 25.33
N ILE A 40 -2.04 -8.20 24.69
CA ILE A 40 -0.77 -7.68 25.20
C ILE A 40 -0.73 -6.17 24.92
N ARG A 41 -0.63 -5.37 25.98
CA ARG A 41 -0.48 -3.92 25.91
C ARG A 41 0.96 -3.53 26.19
N VAL A 42 1.54 -2.73 25.30
CA VAL A 42 2.88 -2.15 25.52
C VAL A 42 2.76 -0.89 26.39
N ASN A 43 1.65 -0.15 26.21
CA ASN A 43 1.23 0.98 27.04
C ASN A 43 -0.29 1.18 26.89
N ASP A 44 -0.87 2.17 27.58
CA ASP A 44 -2.33 2.42 27.59
C ASP A 44 -2.96 2.66 26.20
N ARG A 45 -2.15 2.86 25.16
CA ARG A 45 -2.62 3.22 23.80
C ARG A 45 -2.17 2.25 22.70
N MET A 46 -1.28 1.29 23.00
CA MET A 46 -0.67 0.44 21.97
C MET A 46 -0.85 -1.05 22.29
N HIS A 47 -1.49 -1.76 21.36
CA HIS A 47 -1.61 -3.22 21.37
C HIS A 47 -0.60 -3.84 20.43
N ILE A 48 -0.12 -5.04 20.75
CA ILE A 48 0.69 -5.84 19.83
C ILE A 48 -0.24 -6.49 18.81
N THR A 49 0.15 -6.47 17.55
CA THR A 49 -0.52 -7.20 16.47
C THR A 49 0.49 -8.03 15.69
N PHE A 50 0.07 -9.20 15.22
CA PHE A 50 0.87 -10.05 14.35
C PHE A 50 0.27 -10.12 12.94
N SER A 51 1.14 -10.17 11.95
CA SER A 51 0.78 -10.59 10.60
C SER A 51 1.54 -11.86 10.29
N ILE A 52 0.81 -12.92 9.90
CA ILE A 52 1.35 -14.26 9.74
C ILE A 52 1.13 -14.71 8.31
N GLY A 53 2.20 -15.15 7.62
CA GLY A 53 2.13 -15.78 6.33
C GLY A 53 2.50 -17.26 6.42
N VAL A 54 1.67 -18.13 5.87
CA VAL A 54 1.90 -19.58 5.83
C VAL A 54 1.85 -20.06 4.39
N GLY A 55 2.82 -20.89 4.00
CA GLY A 55 2.84 -21.60 2.73
C GLY A 55 2.60 -23.09 2.96
N ASP A 56 1.53 -23.63 2.40
CA ASP A 56 1.17 -25.03 2.45
C ASP A 56 1.04 -25.60 1.03
N GLY A 57 1.44 -26.86 0.84
CA GLY A 57 1.35 -27.53 -0.46
C GLY A 57 2.51 -27.24 -1.43
N GLY A 58 3.60 -26.60 -1.00
CA GLY A 58 4.79 -26.47 -1.83
C GLY A 58 5.49 -27.82 -2.03
N SER A 59 5.89 -28.12 -3.26
CA SER A 59 6.61 -29.36 -3.61
C SER A 59 8.02 -29.42 -3.01
N THR A 60 8.57 -28.27 -2.61
CA THR A 60 9.87 -28.10 -1.94
C THR A 60 9.76 -27.09 -0.81
N LEU A 61 10.71 -27.15 0.13
CA LEU A 61 10.79 -26.18 1.23
C LEU A 61 10.95 -24.75 0.70
N ALA A 62 11.73 -24.55 -0.35
CA ALA A 62 11.91 -23.25 -0.99
C ALA A 62 10.59 -22.71 -1.61
N GLU A 63 9.77 -23.60 -2.15
CA GLU A 63 8.46 -23.22 -2.69
C GLU A 63 7.48 -22.88 -1.56
N SER A 64 7.47 -23.67 -0.49
CA SER A 64 6.67 -23.36 0.71
C SER A 64 7.10 -22.03 1.36
N GLU A 65 8.39 -21.71 1.40
CA GLU A 65 8.88 -20.41 1.85
C GLU A 65 8.38 -19.26 0.95
N LYS A 66 8.45 -19.44 -0.38
CA LYS A 66 7.90 -18.47 -1.33
C LYS A 66 6.41 -18.24 -1.11
N PHE A 67 5.65 -19.31 -0.88
CA PHE A 67 4.22 -19.23 -0.58
C PHE A 67 3.96 -18.49 0.75
N ALA A 68 4.76 -18.76 1.78
CA ALA A 68 4.65 -18.07 3.07
C ALA A 68 4.93 -16.57 2.94
N ARG A 69 5.95 -16.17 2.18
CA ARG A 69 6.24 -14.76 1.90
C ARG A 69 5.09 -14.07 1.17
N GLN A 70 4.58 -14.69 0.10
CA GLN A 70 3.42 -14.17 -0.63
C GLN A 70 2.18 -14.04 0.28
N SER A 71 1.98 -15.01 1.19
CA SER A 71 0.89 -14.94 2.17
C SER A 71 1.08 -13.79 3.15
N LEU A 72 2.30 -13.57 3.62
CA LEU A 72 2.60 -12.45 4.51
C LEU A 72 2.36 -11.10 3.82
N ASP A 73 2.82 -10.96 2.58
CA ASP A 73 2.58 -9.74 1.79
C ASP A 73 1.08 -9.49 1.60
N MET A 74 0.31 -10.54 1.33
CA MET A 74 -1.15 -10.46 1.24
C MET A 74 -1.80 -10.07 2.57
N ALA A 75 -1.33 -10.62 3.70
CA ALA A 75 -1.84 -10.25 5.02
C ALA A 75 -1.53 -8.78 5.34
N LEU A 76 -0.32 -8.32 5.04
CA LEU A 76 0.11 -6.93 5.23
C LEU A 76 -0.64 -5.96 4.32
N GLY A 77 -0.77 -6.28 3.02
CA GLY A 77 -1.53 -5.49 2.05
C GLY A 77 -3.01 -5.32 2.42
N ARG A 78 -3.58 -6.26 3.19
CA ARG A 78 -4.95 -6.16 3.73
C ARG A 78 -5.04 -5.43 5.07
N GLY A 79 -3.98 -4.76 5.49
CA GLY A 79 -3.93 -3.98 6.73
C GLY A 79 -3.28 -4.69 7.92
N GLY A 80 -2.70 -5.86 7.73
CA GLY A 80 -2.05 -6.64 8.79
C GLY A 80 -3.02 -7.17 9.85
N ASP A 81 -2.48 -7.57 11.01
CA ASP A 81 -3.24 -8.10 12.14
C ASP A 81 -4.10 -9.32 11.77
N GLN A 82 -3.57 -10.19 10.93
CA GLN A 82 -4.24 -11.38 10.40
C GLN A 82 -3.23 -12.43 9.94
N ALA A 83 -3.70 -13.65 9.79
CA ALA A 83 -2.95 -14.71 9.13
C ALA A 83 -3.48 -14.96 7.73
N ALA A 84 -2.60 -15.17 6.78
CA ALA A 84 -2.90 -15.67 5.45
C ALA A 84 -2.19 -17.01 5.23
N VAL A 85 -2.89 -17.96 4.65
CA VAL A 85 -2.36 -19.28 4.29
C VAL A 85 -2.52 -19.45 2.79
N LYS A 86 -1.43 -19.70 2.08
CA LYS A 86 -1.47 -20.08 0.69
C LYS A 86 -1.45 -21.60 0.58
N THR A 87 -2.46 -22.14 -0.09
CA THR A 87 -2.58 -23.54 -0.46
C THR A 87 -2.58 -23.69 -1.98
N GLU A 88 -2.59 -24.89 -2.50
CA GLU A 88 -2.78 -25.15 -3.93
C GLU A 88 -4.08 -24.52 -4.49
N ASN A 89 -5.11 -24.40 -3.65
CA ASN A 89 -6.42 -23.88 -4.03
C ASN A 89 -6.56 -22.35 -3.87
N GLY A 90 -5.49 -21.63 -3.47
CA GLY A 90 -5.51 -20.18 -3.31
C GLY A 90 -5.21 -19.73 -1.88
N PHE A 91 -5.66 -18.54 -1.51
CA PHE A 91 -5.39 -17.94 -0.21
C PHE A 91 -6.58 -18.06 0.73
N CYS A 92 -6.31 -18.47 1.98
CA CYS A 92 -7.27 -18.41 3.10
C CYS A 92 -6.79 -17.35 4.10
N PHE A 93 -7.73 -16.58 4.68
CA PHE A 93 -7.43 -15.53 5.64
C PHE A 93 -8.13 -15.79 6.98
N PHE A 94 -7.42 -15.54 8.08
CA PHE A 94 -7.87 -15.79 9.44
C PHE A 94 -7.55 -14.61 10.35
N GLY A 95 -8.37 -14.40 11.36
CA GLY A 95 -8.08 -13.45 12.45
C GLY A 95 -8.06 -11.98 12.07
N GLY A 96 -8.26 -11.66 10.82
CA GLY A 96 -8.54 -10.28 10.46
C GLY A 96 -9.75 -9.86 11.28
N ALA A 97 -9.57 -8.96 12.28
CA ALA A 97 -10.72 -8.22 12.72
C ALA A 97 -11.25 -7.59 11.45
N SER A 98 -12.33 -8.11 10.91
CA SER A 98 -13.26 -7.28 10.19
C SER A 98 -13.77 -6.28 11.25
N LYS A 99 -12.93 -5.29 11.57
CA LYS A 99 -13.46 -3.97 11.86
C LYS A 99 -14.34 -3.76 10.65
N GLY A 100 -15.64 -3.98 10.85
CA GLY A 100 -16.60 -3.99 9.77
C GLY A 100 -16.22 -2.83 8.91
N ILE A 101 -16.14 -3.04 7.60
CA ILE A 101 -15.84 -1.98 6.65
C ILE A 101 -16.53 -0.79 7.24
N GLU A 102 -15.75 0.08 7.90
CA GLU A 102 -16.31 1.27 8.50
C GLU A 102 -17.03 1.83 7.31
N LYS A 103 -18.35 1.89 7.35
CA LYS A 103 -19.13 2.45 6.26
C LYS A 103 -18.61 3.87 6.20
N LYS A 104 -17.49 4.05 5.46
CA LYS A 104 -16.91 5.37 5.22
C LYS A 104 -18.10 6.11 4.71
N SER A 105 -18.63 6.97 5.55
CA SER A 105 -19.91 7.62 5.28
C SER A 105 -19.79 8.12 3.86
N LYS A 106 -20.68 7.68 2.96
CA LYS A 106 -20.68 8.15 1.56
C LYS A 106 -20.56 9.67 1.48
N THR A 107 -21.04 10.34 2.52
CA THR A 107 -20.92 11.77 2.77
C THR A 107 -19.46 12.20 2.94
N LYS A 108 -18.65 11.51 3.75
CA LYS A 108 -17.22 11.83 3.94
C LYS A 108 -16.42 11.68 2.65
N ILE A 109 -16.67 10.58 1.91
CA ILE A 109 -16.01 10.34 0.61
C ILE A 109 -16.38 11.43 -0.39
N ARG A 110 -17.68 11.81 -0.47
CA ARG A 110 -18.14 12.90 -1.33
C ARG A 110 -17.52 14.25 -0.96
N SER A 111 -17.44 14.57 0.33
CA SER A 111 -16.79 15.80 0.78
C SER A 111 -15.32 15.87 0.42
N ILE A 112 -14.59 14.74 0.55
CA ILE A 112 -13.18 14.65 0.13
C ILE A 112 -13.07 14.81 -1.39
N ALA A 113 -13.92 14.14 -2.17
CA ALA A 113 -13.91 14.25 -3.63
C ALA A 113 -14.22 15.67 -4.11
N LEU A 114 -15.17 16.35 -3.49
CA LEU A 114 -15.48 17.76 -3.79
C LEU A 114 -14.31 18.69 -3.45
N ALA A 115 -13.67 18.51 -2.30
CA ALA A 115 -12.49 19.30 -1.94
C ALA A 115 -11.31 19.04 -2.88
N MET A 116 -11.10 17.80 -3.32
CA MET A 116 -10.10 17.48 -4.35
C MET A 116 -10.44 18.13 -5.69
N GLN A 117 -11.71 18.07 -6.09
CA GLN A 117 -12.19 18.71 -7.31
C GLN A 117 -11.88 20.20 -7.30
N GLU A 118 -12.20 20.90 -6.22
CA GLU A 118 -11.93 22.34 -6.04
C GLU A 118 -10.43 22.66 -6.16
N LEU A 119 -9.55 21.85 -5.54
CA LEU A 119 -8.09 22.02 -5.66
C LEU A 119 -7.59 21.79 -7.08
N ILE A 120 -8.13 20.78 -7.78
CA ILE A 120 -7.79 20.50 -9.18
C ILE A 120 -8.26 21.67 -10.08
N GLU A 121 -9.48 22.16 -9.90
CA GLU A 121 -10.05 23.27 -10.69
C GLU A 121 -9.26 24.57 -10.50
N ASN A 122 -8.75 24.81 -9.30
CA ASN A 122 -7.96 25.99 -8.99
C ASN A 122 -6.48 25.87 -9.35
N SER A 123 -5.98 24.68 -9.69
CA SER A 123 -4.59 24.50 -10.12
C SER A 123 -4.39 24.79 -11.62
N ASP A 124 -3.17 25.12 -12.02
CA ASP A 124 -2.78 25.26 -13.43
C ASP A 124 -2.44 23.90 -14.05
N GLN A 125 -1.93 22.98 -13.26
CA GLN A 125 -1.59 21.61 -13.66
C GLN A 125 -1.52 20.68 -12.44
N VAL A 126 -1.61 19.37 -12.69
CA VAL A 126 -1.60 18.35 -11.66
C VAL A 126 -0.49 17.33 -11.92
N PHE A 127 0.38 17.14 -10.94
CA PHE A 127 1.36 16.07 -10.91
C PHE A 127 0.86 14.95 -10.03
N LEU A 128 0.96 13.71 -10.53
CA LEU A 128 0.57 12.51 -9.81
C LEU A 128 1.82 11.63 -9.66
N MET A 129 2.23 11.36 -8.44
CA MET A 129 3.38 10.48 -8.19
C MET A 129 3.08 9.51 -7.06
N GLY A 130 3.77 8.37 -7.05
CA GLY A 130 3.75 7.41 -5.97
C GLY A 130 5.10 7.28 -5.26
N HIS A 131 5.42 6.05 -4.90
CA HIS A 131 6.70 5.70 -4.30
C HIS A 131 7.74 5.33 -5.35
N ARG A 132 9.03 5.39 -4.99
CA ARG A 132 10.14 4.84 -5.79
C ARG A 132 9.87 3.38 -6.11
N PHE A 133 10.32 2.93 -7.28
CA PHE A 133 10.03 1.59 -7.78
C PHE A 133 8.52 1.33 -7.91
N GLY A 134 7.80 2.32 -8.46
CA GLY A 134 6.35 2.29 -8.60
C GLY A 134 5.83 0.95 -9.12
N ASP A 135 4.93 0.34 -8.40
CA ASP A 135 4.28 -0.91 -8.76
C ASP A 135 2.94 -0.67 -9.49
N LEU A 136 2.16 -1.74 -9.69
CA LEU A 136 0.88 -1.65 -10.39
C LEU A 136 -0.17 -0.83 -9.64
N ASP A 137 -0.14 -0.83 -8.30
CA ASP A 137 -1.07 -0.03 -7.48
C ASP A 137 -0.75 1.45 -7.58
N SER A 138 0.52 1.80 -7.42
CA SER A 138 1.02 3.16 -7.50
C SER A 138 0.79 3.77 -8.88
N VAL A 139 1.29 3.12 -9.94
CA VAL A 139 1.17 3.63 -11.32
C VAL A 139 -0.27 3.54 -11.83
N GLY A 140 -1.00 2.47 -11.50
CA GLY A 140 -2.38 2.28 -11.92
C GLY A 140 -3.33 3.32 -11.34
N SER A 141 -3.19 3.64 -10.05
CA SER A 141 -3.97 4.69 -9.40
C SER A 141 -3.65 6.08 -9.98
N ALA A 142 -2.37 6.36 -10.27
CA ALA A 142 -1.94 7.60 -10.92
C ALA A 142 -2.53 7.73 -12.34
N CYS A 143 -2.50 6.67 -13.13
CA CYS A 143 -3.11 6.67 -14.48
C CYS A 143 -4.61 6.91 -14.43
N GLY A 144 -5.31 6.23 -13.51
CA GLY A 144 -6.76 6.39 -13.35
C GLY A 144 -7.15 7.82 -12.96
N LEU A 145 -6.44 8.40 -11.99
CA LEU A 145 -6.72 9.75 -11.53
C LEU A 145 -6.31 10.80 -12.58
N ALA A 146 -5.21 10.60 -13.33
CA ALA A 146 -4.83 11.46 -14.45
C ALA A 146 -5.94 11.53 -15.51
N GLY A 147 -6.60 10.41 -15.79
CA GLY A 147 -7.78 10.38 -16.66
C GLY A 147 -8.92 11.26 -16.13
N ALA A 148 -9.25 11.16 -14.84
CA ALA A 148 -10.27 11.99 -14.22
C ALA A 148 -9.92 13.50 -14.25
N VAL A 149 -8.68 13.86 -13.95
CA VAL A 149 -8.19 15.24 -14.01
C VAL A 149 -8.31 15.82 -15.43
N ARG A 150 -7.99 15.02 -16.45
CA ARG A 150 -8.13 15.45 -17.85
C ARG A 150 -9.59 15.66 -18.27
N LEU A 151 -10.52 14.87 -17.76
CA LEU A 151 -11.96 15.11 -17.97
C LEU A 151 -12.40 16.48 -17.42
N MET A 152 -11.68 17.00 -16.41
CA MET A 152 -11.86 18.35 -15.87
C MET A 152 -11.12 19.42 -16.66
N GLN A 153 -10.58 19.07 -17.85
CA GLN A 153 -9.82 19.97 -18.74
C GLN A 153 -8.55 20.54 -18.11
N LYS A 154 -7.92 19.82 -17.18
CA LYS A 154 -6.66 20.20 -16.55
C LYS A 154 -5.49 19.35 -17.06
N PRO A 155 -4.31 19.95 -17.30
CA PRO A 155 -3.11 19.19 -17.58
C PRO A 155 -2.77 18.25 -16.42
N ALA A 156 -2.53 16.98 -16.73
CA ALA A 156 -2.18 15.96 -15.75
C ALA A 156 -0.98 15.14 -16.21
N TYR A 157 -0.01 14.97 -15.32
CA TYR A 157 1.23 14.27 -15.57
C TYR A 157 1.46 13.19 -14.52
N VAL A 158 1.74 11.98 -14.98
CA VAL A 158 2.18 10.88 -14.09
C VAL A 158 3.70 10.94 -14.01
N VAL A 159 4.19 11.25 -12.81
CA VAL A 159 5.62 11.40 -12.54
C VAL A 159 6.18 10.05 -12.12
N VAL A 160 7.08 9.50 -12.91
CA VAL A 160 7.68 8.20 -12.68
C VAL A 160 9.05 8.09 -13.35
N ASN A 161 10.03 7.54 -12.64
CA ASN A 161 11.29 7.14 -13.24
C ASN A 161 11.09 5.79 -13.94
N GLN A 162 10.97 5.83 -15.27
CA GLN A 162 10.66 4.64 -16.07
C GLN A 162 11.76 3.57 -16.01
N GLN A 163 13.00 3.94 -15.70
CA GLN A 163 14.11 2.98 -15.61
C GLN A 163 14.05 2.11 -14.35
N SER A 164 13.52 2.63 -13.27
CA SER A 164 13.41 1.94 -11.98
C SER A 164 12.01 1.42 -11.65
N CYS A 165 11.02 1.78 -12.44
CA CYS A 165 9.61 1.40 -12.24
C CYS A 165 9.39 -0.10 -12.44
N LEU A 166 8.62 -0.72 -11.54
CA LEU A 166 8.26 -2.14 -11.63
C LEU A 166 7.03 -2.37 -12.54
N ALA A 167 6.26 -1.33 -12.83
CA ALA A 167 5.06 -1.39 -13.67
C ALA A 167 5.29 -0.99 -15.13
N THR A 168 6.48 -1.24 -15.69
CA THR A 168 6.86 -0.85 -17.06
C THR A 168 5.88 -1.34 -18.10
N GLN A 169 5.39 -2.58 -17.99
CA GLN A 169 4.40 -3.13 -18.93
C GLN A 169 3.07 -2.36 -18.93
N LEU A 170 2.67 -1.82 -17.78
CA LEU A 170 1.48 -0.97 -17.69
C LEU A 170 1.75 0.37 -18.38
N ILE A 171 2.90 0.98 -18.13
CA ILE A 171 3.31 2.24 -18.76
C ILE A 171 3.32 2.10 -20.28
N ASP A 172 3.96 1.05 -20.81
CA ASP A 172 4.02 0.77 -22.25
C ASP A 172 2.62 0.68 -22.89
N ARG A 173 1.70 -0.01 -22.22
CA ARG A 173 0.32 -0.13 -22.69
C ARG A 173 -0.43 1.19 -22.64
N MET A 174 -0.27 1.96 -21.56
CA MET A 174 -0.93 3.25 -21.41
C MET A 174 -0.40 4.30 -22.40
N GLN A 175 0.88 4.27 -22.74
CA GLN A 175 1.47 5.14 -23.76
C GLN A 175 0.95 4.85 -25.17
N GLN A 176 0.55 3.61 -25.45
CA GLN A 176 -0.05 3.22 -26.74
C GLN A 176 -1.53 3.64 -26.86
N CYS A 177 -2.18 4.01 -25.75
CA CYS A 177 -3.56 4.47 -25.78
C CYS A 177 -3.61 5.92 -26.31
N PRO A 178 -4.46 6.23 -27.32
CA PRO A 178 -4.58 7.60 -27.87
C PRO A 178 -4.89 8.65 -26.79
N ASP A 179 -5.69 8.26 -25.80
CA ASP A 179 -6.07 9.08 -24.65
C ASP A 179 -5.34 8.67 -23.37
N GLY A 180 -4.17 8.06 -23.48
CA GLY A 180 -3.36 7.64 -22.34
C GLY A 180 -2.86 8.80 -21.49
N PRO A 181 -2.45 8.55 -20.23
CA PRO A 181 -1.84 9.58 -19.39
C PRO A 181 -0.49 10.01 -19.95
N LYS A 182 -0.09 11.24 -19.65
CA LYS A 182 1.25 11.73 -19.97
C LYS A 182 2.20 11.34 -18.84
N PHE A 183 3.21 10.55 -19.17
CA PHE A 183 4.29 10.20 -18.24
C PHE A 183 5.44 11.19 -18.42
N ILE A 184 6.01 11.64 -17.30
CA ILE A 184 7.19 12.51 -17.29
C ILE A 184 8.18 12.04 -16.23
N GLU A 185 9.45 12.30 -16.47
CA GLU A 185 10.51 12.02 -15.50
C GLU A 185 10.45 13.02 -14.33
N PRO A 186 10.89 12.62 -13.12
CA PRO A 186 10.90 13.49 -11.94
C PRO A 186 11.62 14.81 -12.16
N VAL A 187 12.73 14.82 -12.93
CA VAL A 187 13.50 16.03 -13.24
C VAL A 187 12.70 17.00 -14.11
N ASP A 188 11.93 16.48 -15.06
CA ASP A 188 11.10 17.29 -15.94
C ASP A 188 9.89 17.87 -15.20
N ALA A 189 9.33 17.09 -14.26
CA ALA A 189 8.26 17.57 -13.38
C ALA A 189 8.74 18.71 -12.48
N LEU A 190 9.93 18.58 -11.91
CA LEU A 190 10.55 19.62 -11.08
C LEU A 190 10.81 20.91 -11.87
N ALA A 191 11.18 20.79 -13.14
CA ALA A 191 11.39 21.96 -14.01
C ALA A 191 10.10 22.68 -14.41
N GLN A 192 8.95 21.99 -14.34
CA GLN A 192 7.64 22.51 -14.76
C GLN A 192 6.74 22.93 -13.59
N VAL A 193 7.09 22.57 -12.34
CA VAL A 193 6.26 22.91 -11.17
C VAL A 193 6.20 24.42 -10.98
N THR A 194 5.00 24.92 -10.67
CA THR A 194 4.72 26.34 -10.38
C THR A 194 4.11 26.47 -8.98
N ASP A 195 3.97 27.70 -8.49
CA ASP A 195 3.32 27.99 -7.20
C ASP A 195 1.84 27.55 -7.16
N ASN A 196 1.21 27.37 -8.32
CA ASN A 196 -0.19 26.96 -8.44
C ASN A 196 -0.35 25.52 -8.95
N SER A 197 0.72 24.75 -9.01
CA SER A 197 0.66 23.34 -9.34
C SER A 197 0.16 22.51 -8.13
N LEU A 198 -0.64 21.50 -8.41
CA LEU A 198 -1.11 20.54 -7.42
C LEU A 198 -0.32 19.24 -7.53
N LEU A 199 0.23 18.77 -6.44
CA LEU A 199 0.83 17.45 -6.34
C LEU A 199 -0.14 16.47 -5.64
N ILE A 200 -0.40 15.33 -6.27
CA ILE A 200 -1.16 14.24 -5.67
C ILE A 200 -0.23 13.06 -5.48
N VAL A 201 0.01 12.69 -4.24
CA VAL A 201 0.80 11.52 -3.84
C VAL A 201 -0.15 10.35 -3.65
N LEU A 202 0.16 9.24 -4.31
CA LEU A 202 -0.66 8.04 -4.37
C LEU A 202 0.12 6.84 -3.84
N ASP A 203 -0.60 5.96 -3.15
CA ASP A 203 -0.11 4.67 -2.69
C ASP A 203 1.11 4.75 -1.75
N THR A 204 1.37 5.91 -1.20
CA THR A 204 2.34 6.12 -0.12
C THR A 204 2.09 7.43 0.59
N HIS A 205 2.42 7.46 1.87
CA HIS A 205 2.47 8.69 2.67
C HIS A 205 3.85 8.90 3.29
N ASN A 206 4.80 8.00 3.02
CA ASN A 206 6.15 8.05 3.57
C ASN A 206 7.05 8.93 2.70
N LYS A 207 7.58 10.01 3.29
CA LYS A 207 8.47 10.97 2.61
C LYS A 207 9.73 10.32 2.05
N ASP A 208 10.26 9.30 2.72
CA ASP A 208 11.57 8.71 2.40
C ASP A 208 11.56 7.85 1.13
N ILE A 209 10.37 7.42 0.71
CA ILE A 209 10.20 6.55 -0.45
C ILE A 209 9.45 7.20 -1.61
N LEU A 210 9.20 8.50 -1.56
CA LEU A 210 8.57 9.22 -2.67
C LEU A 210 9.37 9.07 -3.97
N GLU A 211 8.69 9.05 -5.09
CA GLU A 211 9.32 9.06 -6.43
C GLU A 211 10.23 10.28 -6.60
N SER A 212 9.80 11.44 -6.12
CA SER A 212 10.60 12.66 -6.09
C SER A 212 10.34 13.46 -4.82
N VAL A 213 11.33 13.46 -3.94
CA VAL A 213 11.33 14.28 -2.72
C VAL A 213 11.47 15.76 -3.08
N ASP A 214 12.24 16.08 -4.12
CA ASP A 214 12.45 17.46 -4.56
C ASP A 214 11.16 18.07 -5.11
N LEU A 215 10.39 17.32 -5.91
CA LEU A 215 9.08 17.76 -6.40
C LEU A 215 8.10 17.98 -5.24
N TYR A 216 8.11 17.08 -4.23
CA TYR A 216 7.30 17.25 -3.03
C TYR A 216 7.63 18.54 -2.28
N HIS A 217 8.92 18.89 -2.15
CA HIS A 217 9.33 20.14 -1.49
C HIS A 217 9.03 21.39 -2.31
N ALA A 218 9.01 21.28 -3.64
CA ALA A 218 8.69 22.37 -4.55
C ALA A 218 7.17 22.61 -4.65
N ALA A 219 6.35 21.61 -4.43
CA ALA A 219 4.89 21.71 -4.53
C ALA A 219 4.29 22.44 -3.33
N ARG A 220 3.51 23.49 -3.59
CA ARG A 220 2.80 24.25 -2.56
C ARG A 220 1.57 23.52 -2.04
N TYR A 221 0.83 22.86 -2.90
CA TYR A 221 -0.39 22.12 -2.57
C TYR A 221 -0.17 20.63 -2.77
N VAL A 222 -0.39 19.85 -1.71
CA VAL A 222 -0.16 18.40 -1.72
C VAL A 222 -1.41 17.69 -1.23
N ILE A 223 -1.87 16.71 -1.99
CA ILE A 223 -2.89 15.73 -1.58
C ILE A 223 -2.20 14.38 -1.41
N VAL A 224 -2.56 13.62 -0.39
CA VAL A 224 -2.10 12.25 -0.18
C VAL A 224 -3.29 11.31 -0.16
N ILE A 225 -3.25 10.29 -1.00
CA ILE A 225 -4.23 9.20 -1.04
C ILE A 225 -3.49 7.89 -0.90
N ASP A 226 -3.65 7.27 0.25
CA ASP A 226 -2.92 6.07 0.59
C ASP A 226 -3.80 5.10 1.39
N HIS A 227 -3.57 3.81 1.23
CA HIS A 227 -4.26 2.75 1.95
C HIS A 227 -3.38 2.05 3.00
N HIS A 228 -2.11 2.39 3.07
CA HIS A 228 -1.17 1.84 4.04
C HIS A 228 -1.39 2.40 5.46
N ARG A 229 -0.94 1.66 6.46
CA ARG A 229 -0.94 2.13 7.85
C ARG A 229 -0.01 3.31 8.01
N LYS A 230 -0.45 4.32 8.78
CA LYS A 230 0.32 5.54 9.02
C LYS A 230 1.68 5.23 9.65
N ASN A 231 2.74 5.67 8.99
CA ASN A 231 4.13 5.55 9.43
C ASN A 231 4.57 6.80 10.22
N VAL A 232 5.74 6.72 10.88
CA VAL A 232 6.33 7.84 11.64
C VAL A 232 6.76 8.98 10.71
N ASN A 233 7.30 8.66 9.52
CA ASN A 233 7.80 9.63 8.53
C ASN A 233 6.74 10.01 7.48
N PHE A 234 5.52 10.30 7.92
CA PHE A 234 4.45 10.66 7.00
C PHE A 234 4.50 12.12 6.53
N ILE A 235 3.86 12.39 5.40
CA ILE A 235 3.67 13.72 4.86
C ILE A 235 2.72 14.52 5.78
N GLU A 236 3.23 15.55 6.44
CA GLU A 236 2.46 16.34 7.41
C GLU A 236 1.69 17.49 6.77
N ASN A 237 2.21 18.06 5.68
CA ASN A 237 1.70 19.27 5.05
C ASN A 237 0.66 19.01 3.95
N ALA A 238 0.06 17.82 3.93
CA ALA A 238 -1.00 17.54 2.96
C ALA A 238 -2.28 18.33 3.29
N VAL A 239 -2.82 19.00 2.28
CA VAL A 239 -4.11 19.73 2.38
C VAL A 239 -5.25 18.72 2.56
N ILE A 240 -5.16 17.57 1.89
CA ILE A 240 -6.09 16.44 2.03
C ILE A 240 -5.27 15.19 2.29
N PHE A 241 -5.66 14.44 3.31
CA PHE A 241 -5.04 13.16 3.65
C PHE A 241 -6.12 12.08 3.72
N GLY A 242 -6.15 11.22 2.74
CA GLY A 242 -7.06 10.08 2.67
C GLY A 242 -6.31 8.79 2.96
N LEU A 243 -6.46 8.26 4.17
CA LEU A 243 -6.03 6.89 4.50
C LEU A 243 -7.23 5.98 4.48
N SER A 244 -7.08 4.79 3.91
CA SER A 244 -7.97 3.69 4.21
C SER A 244 -7.48 3.07 5.53
N SER A 245 -8.22 3.26 6.58
CA SER A 245 -8.03 2.51 7.84
C SER A 245 -8.56 1.09 7.69
#